data_58a4b081d4709c328830d6c5a2c4619a
#
_entry.id   58a4b081d4709c328830d6c5a2c4619a
#
_cell.length_a   1.000
_cell.length_b   1.000
_cell.length_c   1.000
_cell.angle_alpha   90.00
_cell.angle_beta   90.00
_cell.angle_gamma   90.00
#
_symmetry.space_group_name_H-M   'P 1'
#
loop_
_entity.id
_entity.type
_entity.pdbx_description
1 polymer ?
#
loop_
_entity_poly.entity_id
_entity_poly.type
_entity_poly.pdbx_seq_one_letter_code
_entity_poly.pdbx_strand_id
1 'polypeptide(L)'
;MTWETVIGLEIHVQLNTKSKIFSGASAAFGAEPNAHASVVECALPGVLPVMNREVVEKAIKLGLALDAKINRKNVFDRKNYFYPDLPKGYQISQLDLPIVEHGKLEIVVGDDVKTINVTRAHMEEDAGKSVHEGLNGTTGIDLNRAGTPLLEVVSEPELRSAAEAVAYAKALHSLVTWLDICDGNMAEGSFRVDANVSVRPKGQAEFGTRREIKNLNSFRFLEQAINYEVEAQIEILEDGGKVQQATMLFDPEKGETRVMRLKEDAHDYRYFPDPDLLPVIISDAQMQKAKAEMPELPKEMAARFVADYGVSEYDARLLTASRAQAAYFEEAAKASGQGKPTANWMNGELAATLNKEGMELADSPITAPRLAALVGKIADGTLSSKLAKKAFEAMWAEPEATIAEIIEKHGLQQMTDTGAVEAMVDEVLANNAKAVEQFKSGNEKALNAIVGQVMKASKGKANPAQVQELIKAKLA
;
A
#
# COMPACT_ATOMS: atom_id res chain seq x y z
N MET A 1 -0.26 31.65 -19.46
CA MET A 1 -0.16 31.88 -18.02
C MET A 1 0.35 30.58 -17.37
N THR A 2 1.18 30.60 -16.31
CA THR A 2 1.60 29.35 -15.66
C THR A 2 0.61 29.06 -14.54
N TRP A 3 0.00 27.88 -14.55
CA TRP A 3 -0.98 27.47 -13.57
C TRP A 3 -0.37 26.63 -12.44
N GLU A 4 -0.93 26.71 -11.27
CA GLU A 4 -0.63 25.86 -10.12
C GLU A 4 -1.87 25.10 -9.70
N THR A 5 -1.75 23.80 -9.61
CA THR A 5 -2.81 22.92 -9.11
C THR A 5 -2.81 22.92 -7.57
N VAL A 6 -4.00 22.94 -6.96
CA VAL A 6 -4.20 22.83 -5.52
C VAL A 6 -5.19 21.72 -5.24
N ILE A 7 -4.76 20.71 -4.48
CA ILE A 7 -5.54 19.52 -4.21
C ILE A 7 -5.58 19.25 -2.71
N GLY A 8 -6.76 18.93 -2.19
CA GLY A 8 -7.01 18.32 -0.91
C GLY A 8 -7.76 17.01 -1.08
N LEU A 9 -7.51 16.03 -0.23
CA LEU A 9 -8.20 14.75 -0.23
C LEU A 9 -9.05 14.56 1.02
N GLU A 10 -10.22 13.98 0.83
CA GLU A 10 -11.09 13.44 1.87
C GLU A 10 -11.12 11.93 1.70
N ILE A 11 -10.67 11.20 2.72
CA ILE A 11 -10.52 9.74 2.63
C ILE A 11 -11.33 9.09 3.74
N HIS A 12 -12.31 8.27 3.34
CA HIS A 12 -13.12 7.48 4.25
C HIS A 12 -12.51 6.10 4.42
N VAL A 13 -12.21 5.78 5.66
CA VAL A 13 -11.60 4.51 6.08
C VAL A 13 -12.63 3.73 6.89
N GLN A 14 -13.18 2.64 6.36
CA GLN A 14 -14.02 1.74 7.13
C GLN A 14 -13.16 0.97 8.13
N LEU A 15 -13.53 1.02 9.39
CA LEU A 15 -12.83 0.30 10.44
C LEU A 15 -13.30 -1.17 10.49
N ASN A 16 -12.34 -2.07 10.54
CA ASN A 16 -12.57 -3.53 10.54
C ASN A 16 -13.00 -4.05 11.93
N THR A 17 -13.96 -3.38 12.57
CA THR A 17 -14.57 -3.84 13.82
C THR A 17 -15.58 -4.97 13.55
N LYS A 18 -15.81 -5.82 14.54
CA LYS A 18 -16.80 -6.90 14.42
C LYS A 18 -18.24 -6.39 14.42
N SER A 19 -18.50 -5.31 15.17
CA SER A 19 -19.82 -4.68 15.26
C SER A 19 -19.77 -3.24 14.78
N LYS A 20 -20.92 -2.70 14.48
CA LYS A 20 -21.12 -1.33 14.03
C LYS A 20 -20.75 -0.31 15.11
N ILE A 21 -20.68 0.98 14.69
CA ILE A 21 -20.23 2.05 15.60
C ILE A 21 -21.21 2.28 16.75
N PHE A 22 -22.53 2.16 16.52
CA PHE A 22 -23.55 2.51 17.51
C PHE A 22 -24.54 1.38 17.80
N SER A 23 -24.30 0.19 17.27
CA SER A 23 -25.13 -1.01 17.53
C SER A 23 -24.29 -2.28 17.59
N GLY A 24 -24.88 -3.37 18.08
CA GLY A 24 -24.26 -4.68 18.08
C GLY A 24 -24.39 -5.46 16.77
N ALA A 25 -24.99 -4.89 15.72
CA ALA A 25 -25.08 -5.54 14.42
C ALA A 25 -23.69 -5.78 13.80
N SER A 26 -23.59 -6.80 12.97
CA SER A 26 -22.33 -7.13 12.29
C SER A 26 -21.92 -6.05 11.30
N ALA A 27 -20.63 -5.73 11.28
CA ALA A 27 -20.02 -4.85 10.28
C ALA A 27 -19.42 -5.62 9.08
N ALA A 28 -19.59 -6.95 9.02
CA ALA A 28 -19.02 -7.78 7.97
C ALA A 28 -19.68 -7.51 6.62
N PHE A 29 -18.85 -7.52 5.56
CA PHE A 29 -19.28 -7.36 4.17
C PHE A 29 -19.87 -8.67 3.60
N GLY A 30 -20.73 -8.55 2.58
CA GLY A 30 -21.16 -9.68 1.73
C GLY A 30 -22.38 -10.48 2.23
N ALA A 31 -23.10 -10.00 3.26
CA ALA A 31 -24.33 -10.65 3.70
C ALA A 31 -25.51 -10.31 2.76
N GLU A 32 -26.58 -11.15 2.84
CA GLU A 32 -27.84 -10.86 2.18
C GLU A 32 -28.38 -9.47 2.56
N PRO A 33 -29.06 -8.76 1.68
CA PRO A 33 -29.56 -7.41 1.94
C PRO A 33 -30.31 -7.29 3.26
N ASN A 34 -29.98 -6.29 4.06
CA ASN A 34 -30.56 -6.00 5.38
C ASN A 34 -30.35 -7.07 6.47
N ALA A 35 -29.53 -8.11 6.24
CA ALA A 35 -29.23 -9.13 7.25
C ALA A 35 -28.45 -8.56 8.44
N HIS A 36 -27.68 -7.51 8.23
CA HIS A 36 -26.89 -6.81 9.26
C HIS A 36 -27.52 -5.47 9.70
N ALA A 37 -28.80 -5.24 9.43
CA ALA A 37 -29.53 -4.07 9.90
C ALA A 37 -30.23 -4.35 11.24
N SER A 38 -29.87 -3.60 12.29
CA SER A 38 -30.54 -3.65 13.57
C SER A 38 -31.64 -2.60 13.66
N VAL A 39 -32.37 -2.59 14.78
CA VAL A 39 -33.38 -1.58 15.09
C VAL A 39 -32.79 -0.14 15.09
N VAL A 40 -31.48 -0.01 15.36
CA VAL A 40 -30.77 1.28 15.37
C VAL A 40 -30.61 1.78 13.93
N GLU A 41 -30.10 0.96 13.02
CA GLU A 41 -29.92 1.32 11.61
C GLU A 41 -31.27 1.56 10.90
N CYS A 42 -32.31 0.82 11.32
CA CYS A 42 -33.67 1.02 10.84
C CYS A 42 -34.37 2.27 11.42
N ALA A 43 -33.72 2.98 12.36
CA ALA A 43 -34.24 4.16 13.05
C ALA A 43 -35.62 3.94 13.70
N LEU A 44 -35.83 2.78 14.33
CA LEU A 44 -37.11 2.52 15.01
C LEU A 44 -37.29 3.50 16.20
N PRO A 45 -38.52 3.91 16.50
CA PRO A 45 -38.78 4.82 17.60
C PRO A 45 -38.26 4.29 18.95
N GLY A 46 -37.56 5.14 19.69
CA GLY A 46 -37.04 4.81 21.04
C GLY A 46 -35.68 4.12 21.07
N VAL A 47 -35.04 3.85 19.91
CA VAL A 47 -33.68 3.32 19.89
C VAL A 47 -32.65 4.38 20.29
N LEU A 48 -31.58 3.95 20.94
CA LEU A 48 -30.47 4.80 21.37
C LEU A 48 -29.14 4.22 20.86
N PRO A 49 -28.22 5.08 20.38
CA PRO A 49 -26.89 4.66 19.95
C PRO A 49 -26.03 4.28 21.17
N VAL A 50 -25.19 3.26 21.01
CA VAL A 50 -24.18 2.86 22.02
C VAL A 50 -22.82 2.78 21.36
N MET A 51 -21.89 3.63 21.78
CA MET A 51 -20.56 3.76 21.19
C MET A 51 -19.73 2.48 21.30
N ASN A 52 -19.20 2.03 20.18
CA ASN A 52 -18.24 0.94 20.11
C ASN A 52 -16.85 1.41 20.55
N ARG A 53 -16.33 0.83 21.64
CA ARG A 53 -15.02 1.17 22.19
C ARG A 53 -13.87 0.96 21.20
N GLU A 54 -13.93 -0.11 20.42
CA GLU A 54 -12.86 -0.49 19.47
C GLU A 54 -12.65 0.60 18.41
N VAL A 55 -13.71 1.32 18.03
CA VAL A 55 -13.62 2.45 17.09
C VAL A 55 -12.74 3.56 17.65
N VAL A 56 -12.91 3.89 18.93
CA VAL A 56 -12.07 4.91 19.61
C VAL A 56 -10.62 4.44 19.69
N GLU A 57 -10.37 3.17 20.03
CA GLU A 57 -9.02 2.60 20.11
C GLU A 57 -8.31 2.63 18.75
N LYS A 58 -9.01 2.30 17.67
CA LYS A 58 -8.48 2.37 16.28
C LYS A 58 -8.22 3.82 15.85
N ALA A 59 -9.10 4.75 16.18
CA ALA A 59 -8.91 6.17 15.89
C ALA A 59 -7.68 6.74 16.62
N ILE A 60 -7.47 6.37 17.89
CA ILE A 60 -6.26 6.76 18.65
C ILE A 60 -5.00 6.22 17.98
N LYS A 61 -5.00 4.95 17.52
CA LYS A 61 -3.84 4.36 16.81
C LYS A 61 -3.51 5.13 15.54
N LEU A 62 -4.52 5.50 14.75
CA LEU A 62 -4.31 6.34 13.57
C LEU A 62 -3.72 7.70 13.95
N GLY A 63 -4.29 8.37 14.94
CA GLY A 63 -3.79 9.66 15.42
C GLY A 63 -2.33 9.60 15.88
N LEU A 64 -1.93 8.56 16.61
CA LEU A 64 -0.54 8.34 17.02
C LEU A 64 0.39 8.13 15.80
N ALA A 65 -0.05 7.35 14.81
CA ALA A 65 0.74 7.08 13.61
C ALA A 65 0.91 8.31 12.70
N LEU A 66 -0.03 9.26 12.75
CA LEU A 66 0.03 10.53 12.03
C LEU A 66 0.77 11.64 12.82
N ASP A 67 1.37 11.33 13.96
CA ASP A 67 1.95 12.34 14.89
C ASP A 67 0.97 13.49 15.19
N ALA A 68 -0.30 13.13 15.34
CA ALA A 68 -1.40 14.07 15.47
C ALA A 68 -1.75 14.39 16.92
N LYS A 69 -2.45 15.50 17.09
CA LYS A 69 -3.10 15.83 18.35
C LYS A 69 -4.34 14.98 18.53
N ILE A 70 -4.41 14.20 19.61
CA ILE A 70 -5.59 13.43 20.00
C ILE A 70 -6.37 14.22 21.04
N ASN A 71 -7.61 14.60 20.72
CA ASN A 71 -8.47 15.34 21.61
C ASN A 71 -8.99 14.44 22.73
N ARG A 72 -8.62 14.78 23.97
CA ARG A 72 -9.02 14.02 25.18
C ARG A 72 -10.52 14.06 25.45
N LYS A 73 -11.19 15.08 24.97
CA LYS A 73 -12.64 15.21 24.96
C LYS A 73 -13.05 15.44 23.51
N ASN A 74 -13.83 14.54 22.95
CA ASN A 74 -14.41 14.68 21.63
C ASN A 74 -15.92 14.44 21.68
N VAL A 75 -16.66 14.99 20.72
CA VAL A 75 -18.12 15.04 20.76
C VAL A 75 -18.65 14.57 19.42
N PHE A 76 -19.71 13.78 19.46
CA PHE A 76 -20.50 13.46 18.28
C PHE A 76 -21.57 14.50 18.05
N ASP A 77 -21.73 14.87 16.77
CA ASP A 77 -22.72 15.80 16.27
C ASP A 77 -23.66 15.08 15.29
N ARG A 78 -24.85 15.61 15.14
CA ARG A 78 -25.80 15.20 14.09
C ARG A 78 -25.62 16.06 12.87
N LYS A 79 -25.24 15.43 11.74
CA LYS A 79 -25.19 16.01 10.40
C LYS A 79 -26.52 15.72 9.71
N ASN A 80 -27.39 16.72 9.61
CA ASN A 80 -28.77 16.50 9.12
C ASN A 80 -28.85 16.59 7.60
N TYR A 81 -29.26 15.50 6.98
CA TYR A 81 -29.61 15.41 5.57
C TYR A 81 -30.50 14.19 5.32
N PHE A 82 -31.25 14.18 4.21
CA PHE A 82 -32.29 13.19 3.97
C PHE A 82 -31.98 12.37 2.73
N TYR A 83 -31.75 11.08 2.96
CA TYR A 83 -31.62 10.06 1.92
C TYR A 83 -32.36 8.79 2.34
N PRO A 84 -32.91 8.00 1.40
CA PRO A 84 -33.63 6.76 1.73
C PRO A 84 -32.78 5.73 2.46
N ASP A 85 -31.45 5.71 2.21
CA ASP A 85 -30.47 4.82 2.83
C ASP A 85 -29.90 5.36 4.16
N LEU A 86 -30.47 6.47 4.66
CA LEU A 86 -30.19 7.05 5.98
C LEU A 86 -31.52 7.28 6.71
N PRO A 87 -32.17 6.21 7.26
CA PRO A 87 -33.54 6.31 7.80
C PRO A 87 -33.72 7.29 8.94
N LYS A 88 -32.66 7.56 9.73
CA LYS A 88 -32.70 8.54 10.83
C LYS A 88 -32.88 9.98 10.35
N GLY A 89 -32.53 10.27 9.08
CA GLY A 89 -32.51 11.64 8.56
C GLY A 89 -31.30 12.47 9.03
N TYR A 90 -30.35 11.85 9.71
CA TYR A 90 -29.07 12.44 10.09
C TYR A 90 -27.98 11.36 10.17
N GLN A 91 -26.75 11.78 9.95
CA GLN A 91 -25.55 10.97 10.17
C GLN A 91 -24.89 11.43 11.47
N ILE A 92 -24.53 10.49 12.33
CA ILE A 92 -23.72 10.80 13.52
C ILE A 92 -22.26 10.91 13.06
N SER A 93 -21.65 12.07 13.31
CA SER A 93 -20.31 12.44 12.88
C SER A 93 -19.64 13.33 13.94
N GLN A 94 -18.53 14.00 13.64
CA GLN A 94 -17.88 14.96 14.53
C GLN A 94 -17.53 16.22 13.74
N LEU A 95 -17.80 17.41 14.27
CA LEU A 95 -17.48 18.68 13.62
C LEU A 95 -16.43 19.48 14.39
N ASP A 96 -16.83 20.10 15.51
CA ASP A 96 -15.97 21.05 16.24
C ASP A 96 -14.92 20.37 17.11
N LEU A 97 -15.22 19.18 17.62
CA LEU A 97 -14.32 18.41 18.50
C LEU A 97 -14.08 17.00 17.96
N PRO A 98 -13.39 16.87 16.83
CA PRO A 98 -13.01 15.58 16.29
C PRO A 98 -11.99 14.88 17.19
N ILE A 99 -11.87 13.57 17.05
CA ILE A 99 -10.92 12.79 17.87
C ILE A 99 -9.46 13.09 17.53
N VAL A 100 -9.14 13.37 16.27
CA VAL A 100 -7.78 13.62 15.77
C VAL A 100 -7.72 14.94 15.01
N GLU A 101 -6.71 15.75 15.33
CA GLU A 101 -6.42 17.03 14.66
C GLU A 101 -4.92 17.18 14.41
N HIS A 102 -4.55 17.98 13.40
CA HIS A 102 -3.18 18.43 13.15
C HIS A 102 -2.18 17.29 13.01
N GLY A 103 -2.52 16.29 12.18
CA GLY A 103 -1.62 15.20 11.85
C GLY A 103 -0.68 15.54 10.70
N LYS A 104 0.24 14.60 10.43
CA LYS A 104 1.22 14.70 9.34
C LYS A 104 1.36 13.35 8.66
N LEU A 105 1.48 13.37 7.34
CA LEU A 105 1.77 12.19 6.54
C LEU A 105 2.86 12.51 5.52
N GLU A 106 3.93 11.73 5.53
CA GLU A 106 5.03 11.85 4.58
C GLU A 106 4.70 11.08 3.30
N ILE A 107 4.94 11.70 2.17
CA ILE A 107 4.78 11.09 0.84
C ILE A 107 6.10 11.14 0.08
N VAL A 108 6.29 10.20 -0.85
CA VAL A 108 7.47 10.13 -1.72
C VAL A 108 7.00 10.08 -3.17
N VAL A 109 7.49 11.01 -3.98
CA VAL A 109 7.22 11.07 -5.42
C VAL A 109 8.55 11.16 -6.16
N GLY A 110 8.95 10.09 -6.83
CA GLY A 110 10.31 9.96 -7.35
C GLY A 110 11.33 9.96 -6.21
N ASP A 111 12.25 10.92 -6.24
CA ASP A 111 13.27 11.13 -5.20
C ASP A 111 12.86 12.19 -4.16
N ASP A 112 11.74 12.88 -4.40
CA ASP A 112 11.27 13.96 -3.53
C ASP A 112 10.44 13.42 -2.38
N VAL A 113 10.75 13.88 -1.17
CA VAL A 113 10.02 13.60 0.06
C VAL A 113 9.27 14.86 0.50
N LYS A 114 7.97 14.75 0.71
CA LYS A 114 7.11 15.86 1.13
C LYS A 114 6.22 15.45 2.29
N THR A 115 6.10 16.32 3.29
CA THR A 115 5.13 16.15 4.38
C THR A 115 3.85 16.90 4.05
N ILE A 116 2.72 16.22 4.13
CA ILE A 116 1.38 16.79 3.96
C ILE A 116 0.71 16.85 5.32
N ASN A 117 0.17 18.00 5.66
CA ASN A 117 -0.57 18.15 6.89
C ASN A 117 -1.97 17.51 6.77
N VAL A 118 -2.41 16.87 7.85
CA VAL A 118 -3.75 16.32 8.00
C VAL A 118 -4.51 17.25 8.92
N THR A 119 -5.57 17.85 8.40
CA THR A 119 -6.41 18.79 9.17
C THR A 119 -7.04 18.07 10.36
N ARG A 120 -7.67 16.93 10.08
CA ARG A 120 -8.38 16.12 11.08
C ARG A 120 -8.62 14.69 10.58
N ALA A 121 -8.88 13.81 11.53
CA ALA A 121 -9.62 12.59 11.31
C ALA A 121 -10.74 12.50 12.33
N HIS A 122 -11.97 12.30 11.86
CA HIS A 122 -13.14 12.24 12.72
C HIS A 122 -13.90 10.93 12.55
N MET A 123 -14.54 10.49 13.64
CA MET A 123 -15.35 9.29 13.67
C MET A 123 -16.75 9.61 13.15
N GLU A 124 -17.28 8.71 12.33
CA GLU A 124 -18.65 8.79 11.83
C GLU A 124 -19.22 7.42 11.49
N GLU A 125 -20.51 7.35 11.27
CA GLU A 125 -21.18 6.16 10.73
C GLU A 125 -21.34 6.23 9.22
N ASP A 126 -21.23 5.09 8.52
CA ASP A 126 -21.56 5.03 7.10
C ASP A 126 -23.08 5.01 6.88
N ALA A 127 -23.53 5.49 5.73
CA ALA A 127 -24.91 5.36 5.27
C ALA A 127 -25.15 3.95 4.66
N GLY A 128 -26.40 3.56 4.50
CA GLY A 128 -26.79 2.37 3.77
C GLY A 128 -26.47 2.49 2.27
N LYS A 129 -27.10 1.64 1.48
CA LYS A 129 -26.92 1.62 0.02
C LYS A 129 -28.28 1.62 -0.66
N SER A 130 -28.47 2.52 -1.62
CA SER A 130 -29.60 2.49 -2.56
C SER A 130 -29.25 1.59 -3.74
N VAL A 131 -30.09 0.59 -4.03
CA VAL A 131 -29.91 -0.41 -5.08
C VAL A 131 -30.93 -0.13 -6.18
N HIS A 132 -30.45 0.13 -7.39
CA HIS A 132 -31.30 0.47 -8.54
C HIS A 132 -31.38 -0.67 -9.56
N GLU A 133 -30.44 -1.59 -9.56
CA GLU A 133 -30.35 -2.68 -10.53
C GLU A 133 -31.28 -3.84 -10.18
N GLY A 134 -31.89 -4.44 -11.20
CA GLY A 134 -32.71 -5.66 -11.05
C GLY A 134 -34.07 -5.47 -10.41
N LEU A 135 -34.53 -4.23 -10.14
CA LEU A 135 -35.76 -3.94 -9.40
C LEU A 135 -36.89 -3.31 -10.21
N ASN A 136 -36.90 -3.49 -11.54
CA ASN A 136 -37.99 -3.08 -12.44
C ASN A 136 -38.51 -1.64 -12.22
N GLY A 137 -37.61 -0.66 -12.09
CA GLY A 137 -37.93 0.75 -11.89
C GLY A 137 -38.22 1.17 -10.44
N THR A 138 -38.06 0.29 -9.49
CA THR A 138 -38.08 0.62 -8.07
C THR A 138 -36.64 0.71 -7.51
N THR A 139 -36.45 1.32 -6.32
CA THR A 139 -35.20 1.39 -5.63
C THR A 139 -35.28 0.56 -4.36
N GLY A 140 -34.39 -0.39 -4.21
CA GLY A 140 -34.18 -1.14 -2.96
C GLY A 140 -33.29 -0.38 -1.99
N ILE A 141 -33.53 -0.56 -0.70
CA ILE A 141 -32.68 0.00 0.36
C ILE A 141 -32.02 -1.15 1.11
N ASP A 142 -30.68 -1.17 1.09
CA ASP A 142 -29.89 -2.10 1.85
C ASP A 142 -29.15 -1.36 2.98
N LEU A 143 -29.47 -1.69 4.22
CA LEU A 143 -28.91 -1.08 5.41
C LEU A 143 -27.73 -1.86 6.00
N ASN A 144 -27.21 -2.87 5.31
CA ASN A 144 -26.06 -3.63 5.80
C ASN A 144 -24.85 -2.76 6.08
N ARG A 145 -24.60 -1.75 5.24
CA ARG A 145 -23.51 -0.79 5.43
C ARG A 145 -23.84 0.31 6.44
N ALA A 146 -25.13 0.65 6.64
CA ALA A 146 -25.54 1.69 7.60
C ALA A 146 -24.97 1.40 8.99
N GLY A 147 -24.36 2.40 9.61
CA GLY A 147 -23.72 2.26 10.92
C GLY A 147 -22.35 1.58 10.91
N THR A 148 -21.80 1.21 9.76
CA THR A 148 -20.39 0.76 9.67
C THR A 148 -19.47 1.89 10.14
N PRO A 149 -18.49 1.61 11.04
CA PRO A 149 -17.63 2.65 11.56
C PRO A 149 -16.70 3.21 10.50
N LEU A 150 -16.63 4.54 10.40
CA LEU A 150 -15.72 5.26 9.52
C LEU A 150 -14.79 6.18 10.31
N LEU A 151 -13.59 6.35 9.77
CA LEU A 151 -12.76 7.53 10.00
C LEU A 151 -12.67 8.31 8.68
N GLU A 152 -13.13 9.55 8.68
CA GLU A 152 -12.90 10.46 7.58
C GLU A 152 -11.63 11.26 7.86
N VAL A 153 -10.62 11.07 7.01
CA VAL A 153 -9.31 11.73 7.09
C VAL A 153 -9.26 12.84 6.05
N VAL A 154 -9.10 14.08 6.51
CA VAL A 154 -9.08 15.27 5.67
C VAL A 154 -7.67 15.85 5.62
N SER A 155 -7.09 15.96 4.42
CA SER A 155 -5.79 16.61 4.23
C SER A 155 -5.93 18.13 4.11
N GLU A 156 -4.85 18.85 4.44
CA GLU A 156 -4.71 20.23 3.98
C GLU A 156 -4.57 20.27 2.44
N PRO A 157 -4.96 21.38 1.78
CA PRO A 157 -4.88 21.51 0.33
C PRO A 157 -3.43 21.83 -0.13
N GLU A 158 -2.52 20.96 0.21
CA GLU A 158 -1.07 21.13 0.02
C GLU A 158 -0.52 20.31 -1.15
N LEU A 159 -1.32 19.38 -1.72
CA LEU A 159 -0.93 18.59 -2.87
C LEU A 159 -0.96 19.45 -4.14
N ARG A 160 0.02 19.24 -5.03
CA ARG A 160 0.26 20.09 -6.21
C ARG A 160 0.23 19.35 -7.54
N SER A 161 0.05 18.01 -7.48
CA SER A 161 -0.07 17.18 -8.68
C SER A 161 -0.90 15.93 -8.41
N ALA A 162 -1.40 15.30 -9.47
CA ALA A 162 -2.07 14.01 -9.38
C ALA A 162 -1.14 12.92 -8.79
N ALA A 163 0.15 12.97 -9.13
CA ALA A 163 1.14 12.05 -8.57
C ALA A 163 1.29 12.20 -7.05
N GLU A 164 1.33 13.43 -6.52
CA GLU A 164 1.33 13.69 -5.07
C GLU A 164 0.04 13.20 -4.41
N ALA A 165 -1.12 13.40 -5.04
CA ALA A 165 -2.41 12.94 -4.53
C ALA A 165 -2.46 11.41 -4.44
N VAL A 166 -2.00 10.71 -5.48
CA VAL A 166 -1.90 9.25 -5.49
C VAL A 166 -0.91 8.76 -4.43
N ALA A 167 0.25 9.42 -4.29
CA ALA A 167 1.24 9.07 -3.28
C ALA A 167 0.67 9.21 -1.86
N TYR A 168 -0.09 10.29 -1.59
CA TYR A 168 -0.77 10.52 -0.32
C TYR A 168 -1.81 9.42 -0.03
N ALA A 169 -2.69 9.14 -1.00
CA ALA A 169 -3.71 8.12 -0.84
C ALA A 169 -3.11 6.73 -0.60
N LYS A 170 -2.03 6.37 -1.32
CA LYS A 170 -1.28 5.12 -1.11
C LYS A 170 -0.58 5.07 0.24
N ALA A 171 0.02 6.17 0.69
CA ALA A 171 0.68 6.24 1.99
C ALA A 171 -0.32 6.04 3.14
N LEU A 172 -1.49 6.71 3.07
CA LEU A 172 -2.56 6.52 4.06
C LEU A 172 -3.14 5.11 4.00
N HIS A 173 -3.38 4.56 2.81
CA HIS A 173 -3.85 3.20 2.61
C HIS A 173 -2.89 2.18 3.24
N SER A 174 -1.59 2.30 2.96
CA SER A 174 -0.56 1.47 3.57
C SER A 174 -0.54 1.61 5.10
N LEU A 175 -0.70 2.82 5.62
CA LEU A 175 -0.70 3.07 7.06
C LEU A 175 -1.90 2.41 7.76
N VAL A 176 -3.12 2.57 7.25
CA VAL A 176 -4.32 1.99 7.88
C VAL A 176 -4.36 0.47 7.81
N THR A 177 -3.83 -0.13 6.75
CA THR A 177 -3.67 -1.59 6.64
C THR A 177 -2.54 -2.09 7.53
N TRP A 178 -1.43 -1.35 7.63
CA TRP A 178 -0.33 -1.66 8.55
C TRP A 178 -0.77 -1.66 10.01
N LEU A 179 -1.59 -0.69 10.41
CA LEU A 179 -2.16 -0.59 11.75
C LEU A 179 -3.24 -1.64 12.04
N ASP A 180 -3.66 -2.40 11.03
CA ASP A 180 -4.76 -3.36 11.10
C ASP A 180 -6.07 -2.72 11.60
N ILE A 181 -6.35 -1.51 11.11
CA ILE A 181 -7.60 -0.80 11.41
C ILE A 181 -8.60 -0.83 10.25
N CYS A 182 -8.13 -1.13 9.05
CA CYS A 182 -8.91 -1.24 7.82
C CYS A 182 -8.28 -2.33 6.92
N ASP A 183 -9.09 -3.03 6.14
CA ASP A 183 -8.61 -4.00 5.14
C ASP A 183 -8.09 -3.34 3.85
N GLY A 184 -8.42 -2.06 3.63
CA GLY A 184 -7.99 -1.28 2.48
C GLY A 184 -8.68 -1.65 1.16
N ASN A 185 -9.75 -2.46 1.16
CA ASN A 185 -10.41 -2.91 -0.05
C ASN A 185 -11.21 -1.79 -0.72
N MET A 186 -10.63 -1.15 -1.74
CA MET A 186 -11.28 -0.08 -2.49
C MET A 186 -12.48 -0.58 -3.32
N ALA A 187 -12.47 -1.83 -3.79
CA ALA A 187 -13.54 -2.40 -4.58
C ALA A 187 -14.82 -2.63 -3.74
N GLU A 188 -14.67 -2.99 -2.48
CA GLU A 188 -15.77 -3.14 -1.53
C GLU A 188 -16.17 -1.83 -0.86
N GLY A 189 -15.36 -0.76 -1.05
CA GLY A 189 -15.61 0.56 -0.48
C GLY A 189 -15.11 0.73 0.94
N SER A 190 -14.21 -0.14 1.41
CA SER A 190 -13.56 0.01 2.72
C SER A 190 -12.58 1.18 2.77
N PHE A 191 -12.08 1.59 1.61
CA PHE A 191 -11.21 2.75 1.44
C PHE A 191 -11.70 3.57 0.25
N ARG A 192 -12.25 4.76 0.51
CA ARG A 192 -12.83 5.64 -0.51
C ARG A 192 -12.11 6.97 -0.51
N VAL A 193 -11.89 7.53 -1.69
CA VAL A 193 -11.18 8.79 -1.87
C VAL A 193 -12.06 9.77 -2.62
N ASP A 194 -12.25 10.96 -2.07
CA ASP A 194 -12.81 12.11 -2.73
C ASP A 194 -11.72 13.17 -2.90
N ALA A 195 -11.62 13.78 -4.09
CA ALA A 195 -10.59 14.77 -4.38
C ALA A 195 -11.22 16.16 -4.57
N ASN A 196 -10.72 17.13 -3.84
CA ASN A 196 -11.01 18.55 -4.02
C ASN A 196 -9.91 19.18 -4.87
N VAL A 197 -10.25 19.63 -6.08
CA VAL A 197 -9.29 20.15 -7.06
C VAL A 197 -9.63 21.59 -7.46
N SER A 198 -8.63 22.46 -7.43
CA SER A 198 -8.70 23.80 -7.99
C SER A 198 -7.40 24.15 -8.69
N VAL A 199 -7.43 25.16 -9.55
CA VAL A 199 -6.26 25.75 -10.21
C VAL A 199 -6.19 27.25 -9.95
N ARG A 200 -4.97 27.78 -9.84
CA ARG A 200 -4.73 29.21 -9.69
C ARG A 200 -3.51 29.64 -10.51
N PRO A 201 -3.37 30.90 -10.88
CA PRO A 201 -2.12 31.43 -11.42
C PRO A 201 -0.97 31.20 -10.45
N LYS A 202 0.17 30.76 -10.94
CA LYS A 202 1.35 30.50 -10.10
C LYS A 202 1.77 31.76 -9.35
N GLY A 203 1.89 31.65 -8.01
CA GLY A 203 2.25 32.77 -7.13
C GLY A 203 1.05 33.55 -6.57
N GLN A 204 -0.18 33.23 -6.97
CA GLN A 204 -1.37 33.79 -6.35
C GLN A 204 -1.59 33.16 -4.96
N ALA A 205 -1.92 33.98 -3.96
CA ALA A 205 -2.16 33.51 -2.59
C ALA A 205 -3.54 32.85 -2.44
N GLU A 206 -4.59 33.43 -3.03
CA GLU A 206 -5.95 32.94 -2.94
C GLU A 206 -6.13 31.68 -3.77
N PHE A 207 -6.89 30.72 -3.23
CA PHE A 207 -7.26 29.50 -3.94
C PHE A 207 -8.24 29.80 -5.06
N GLY A 208 -8.19 29.00 -6.12
CA GLY A 208 -9.20 28.96 -7.15
C GLY A 208 -10.50 28.31 -6.68
N THR A 209 -11.53 28.35 -7.50
CA THR A 209 -12.80 27.66 -7.23
C THR A 209 -12.59 26.16 -7.27
N ARG A 210 -12.87 25.47 -6.18
CA ARG A 210 -12.69 24.02 -6.07
C ARG A 210 -13.88 23.26 -6.66
N ARG A 211 -13.59 22.09 -7.23
CA ARG A 211 -14.55 21.04 -7.54
C ARG A 211 -14.21 19.78 -6.79
N GLU A 212 -15.23 19.13 -6.25
CA GLU A 212 -15.11 17.85 -5.55
C GLU A 212 -15.36 16.72 -6.54
N ILE A 213 -14.42 15.78 -6.67
CA ILE A 213 -14.55 14.64 -7.59
C ILE A 213 -14.83 13.38 -6.79
N LYS A 214 -15.89 12.67 -7.15
CA LYS A 214 -16.34 11.41 -6.55
C LYS A 214 -16.20 10.23 -7.51
N ASN A 215 -16.45 9.01 -6.99
CA ASN A 215 -16.37 7.75 -7.74
C ASN A 215 -14.94 7.37 -8.13
N LEU A 216 -13.99 7.59 -7.22
CA LEU A 216 -12.56 7.31 -7.40
C LEU A 216 -12.21 5.95 -6.78
N ASN A 217 -12.63 4.85 -7.43
CA ASN A 217 -12.57 3.50 -6.89
C ASN A 217 -11.21 2.80 -7.10
N SER A 218 -10.20 3.52 -7.54
CA SER A 218 -8.82 3.05 -7.65
C SER A 218 -7.83 4.22 -7.68
N PHE A 219 -6.57 3.97 -7.35
CA PHE A 219 -5.51 4.97 -7.46
C PHE A 219 -5.31 5.46 -8.90
N ARG A 220 -5.53 4.60 -9.89
CA ARG A 220 -5.49 4.96 -11.31
C ARG A 220 -6.62 5.94 -11.65
N PHE A 221 -7.83 5.71 -11.16
CA PHE A 221 -8.97 6.60 -11.40
C PHE A 221 -8.75 7.94 -10.71
N LEU A 222 -8.17 7.96 -9.51
CA LEU A 222 -7.78 9.19 -8.83
C LEU A 222 -6.83 10.03 -9.69
N GLU A 223 -5.79 9.43 -10.25
CA GLU A 223 -4.82 10.12 -11.11
C GLU A 223 -5.47 10.68 -12.37
N GLN A 224 -6.24 9.83 -13.07
CA GLN A 224 -6.91 10.22 -14.32
C GLN A 224 -7.90 11.35 -14.10
N ALA A 225 -8.73 11.24 -13.06
CA ALA A 225 -9.75 12.24 -12.74
C ALA A 225 -9.16 13.60 -12.37
N ILE A 226 -8.09 13.62 -11.59
CA ILE A 226 -7.41 14.86 -11.22
C ILE A 226 -6.79 15.52 -12.45
N ASN A 227 -6.08 14.76 -13.29
CA ASN A 227 -5.46 15.30 -14.50
C ASN A 227 -6.49 15.89 -15.44
N TYR A 228 -7.59 15.16 -15.70
CA TYR A 228 -8.69 15.66 -16.53
C TYR A 228 -9.31 16.94 -15.98
N GLU A 229 -9.61 16.97 -14.68
CA GLU A 229 -10.26 18.12 -14.04
C GLU A 229 -9.35 19.36 -14.03
N VAL A 230 -8.04 19.18 -13.83
CA VAL A 230 -7.06 20.26 -13.90
C VAL A 230 -7.03 20.88 -15.30
N GLU A 231 -6.95 20.05 -16.35
CA GLU A 231 -6.96 20.52 -17.75
C GLU A 231 -8.26 21.24 -18.08
N ALA A 232 -9.42 20.67 -17.69
CA ALA A 232 -10.73 21.27 -17.93
C ALA A 232 -10.90 22.64 -17.22
N GLN A 233 -10.40 22.80 -15.98
CA GLN A 233 -10.45 24.06 -15.27
C GLN A 233 -9.54 25.11 -15.91
N ILE A 234 -8.35 24.72 -16.36
CA ILE A 234 -7.42 25.61 -17.05
C ILE A 234 -8.04 26.11 -18.36
N GLU A 235 -8.60 25.23 -19.17
CA GLU A 235 -9.27 25.58 -20.43
C GLU A 235 -10.39 26.59 -20.21
N ILE A 236 -11.29 26.36 -19.24
CA ILE A 236 -12.34 27.30 -18.88
C ILE A 236 -11.80 28.69 -18.55
N LEU A 237 -10.70 28.75 -17.77
CA LEU A 237 -10.13 30.03 -17.34
C LEU A 237 -9.35 30.74 -18.45
N GLU A 238 -8.68 30.01 -19.33
CA GLU A 238 -7.95 30.57 -20.48
C GLU A 238 -8.90 31.11 -21.56
N ASP A 239 -10.08 30.50 -21.70
CA ASP A 239 -11.19 30.99 -22.55
C ASP A 239 -11.93 32.19 -21.93
N GLY A 240 -11.50 32.68 -20.76
CA GLY A 240 -12.12 33.82 -20.07
C GLY A 240 -13.38 33.49 -19.31
N GLY A 241 -13.70 32.21 -19.15
CA GLY A 241 -14.82 31.72 -18.35
C GLY A 241 -14.53 31.72 -16.83
N LYS A 242 -15.47 31.16 -16.08
CA LYS A 242 -15.34 30.98 -14.62
C LYS A 242 -15.63 29.55 -14.24
N VAL A 243 -14.75 28.95 -13.44
CA VAL A 243 -15.01 27.64 -12.84
C VAL A 243 -16.17 27.76 -11.85
N GLN A 244 -17.19 26.92 -12.01
CA GLN A 244 -18.31 26.83 -11.08
C GLN A 244 -18.01 25.77 -10.03
N GLN A 245 -18.34 26.06 -8.78
CA GLN A 245 -18.23 25.08 -7.70
C GLN A 245 -19.24 23.95 -7.91
N ALA A 246 -18.77 22.73 -7.96
CA ALA A 246 -19.61 21.57 -8.26
C ALA A 246 -19.06 20.31 -7.60
N THR A 247 -19.95 19.32 -7.43
CA THR A 247 -19.56 17.93 -7.26
C THR A 247 -19.53 17.27 -8.63
N MET A 248 -18.40 16.68 -8.96
CA MET A 248 -18.13 15.99 -10.22
C MET A 248 -18.15 14.49 -9.99
N LEU A 249 -18.60 13.74 -10.97
CA LEU A 249 -18.53 12.28 -11.00
C LEU A 249 -17.49 11.87 -12.05
N PHE A 250 -16.55 11.04 -11.69
CA PHE A 250 -15.62 10.47 -12.65
C PHE A 250 -16.27 9.31 -13.41
N ASP A 251 -16.19 9.35 -14.73
CA ASP A 251 -16.63 8.29 -15.65
C ASP A 251 -15.39 7.53 -16.14
N PRO A 252 -15.11 6.31 -15.63
CA PRO A 252 -13.91 5.58 -15.98
C PRO A 252 -13.92 5.02 -17.41
N GLU A 253 -15.08 4.87 -18.05
CA GLU A 253 -15.16 4.40 -19.44
C GLU A 253 -14.72 5.49 -20.42
N LYS A 254 -15.08 6.74 -20.13
CA LYS A 254 -14.72 7.90 -20.94
C LYS A 254 -13.42 8.57 -20.49
N GLY A 255 -13.00 8.32 -19.25
CA GLY A 255 -11.85 9.00 -18.64
C GLY A 255 -12.11 10.49 -18.34
N GLU A 256 -13.36 10.88 -18.13
CA GLU A 256 -13.79 12.27 -17.98
C GLU A 256 -14.52 12.50 -16.66
N THR A 257 -14.52 13.74 -16.17
CA THR A 257 -15.42 14.17 -15.10
C THR A 257 -16.68 14.81 -15.69
N ARG A 258 -17.81 14.57 -15.05
CA ARG A 258 -19.08 15.21 -15.39
C ARG A 258 -19.74 15.83 -14.17
N VAL A 259 -20.46 16.92 -14.36
CA VAL A 259 -21.19 17.57 -13.27
C VAL A 259 -22.26 16.61 -12.75
N MET A 260 -22.18 16.28 -11.49
CA MET A 260 -23.20 15.54 -10.75
C MET A 260 -24.21 16.51 -10.12
N ARG A 261 -23.68 17.59 -9.51
CA ARG A 261 -24.48 18.60 -8.80
C ARG A 261 -23.72 19.92 -8.75
N LEU A 262 -24.37 21.02 -9.07
CA LEU A 262 -23.84 22.35 -8.81
C LEU A 262 -24.03 22.69 -7.33
N LYS A 263 -23.04 23.32 -6.72
CA LYS A 263 -23.11 23.82 -5.35
C LYS A 263 -23.48 25.32 -5.39
N GLU A 264 -24.71 25.64 -5.82
CA GLU A 264 -25.23 27.02 -5.75
C GLU A 264 -25.52 27.45 -4.30
N ASP A 265 -25.90 26.48 -3.45
CA ASP A 265 -26.10 26.68 -2.02
C ASP A 265 -25.22 25.69 -1.24
N ALA A 266 -24.41 26.20 -0.32
CA ALA A 266 -23.77 25.35 0.68
C ALA A 266 -24.87 24.67 1.50
N HIS A 267 -24.90 23.33 1.49
CA HIS A 267 -25.83 22.61 2.37
C HIS A 267 -25.53 22.95 3.81
N ASP A 268 -26.45 23.69 4.44
CA ASP A 268 -26.43 23.86 5.89
C ASP A 268 -26.96 22.56 6.51
N TYR A 269 -26.02 21.72 6.97
CA TYR A 269 -26.35 20.47 7.65
C TYR A 269 -26.87 20.67 9.07
N ARG A 270 -26.95 21.90 9.55
CA ARG A 270 -27.48 22.24 10.87
C ARG A 270 -26.94 21.35 11.96
N TYR A 271 -25.61 21.25 12.01
CA TYR A 271 -24.93 20.45 13.03
C TYR A 271 -25.33 20.89 14.44
N PHE A 272 -25.53 19.91 15.30
CA PHE A 272 -25.64 20.11 16.75
C PHE A 272 -25.16 18.85 17.47
N PRO A 273 -24.67 18.98 18.71
CA PRO A 273 -24.24 17.84 19.52
C PRO A 273 -25.33 16.78 19.64
N ASP A 274 -25.01 15.51 19.43
CA ASP A 274 -26.01 14.44 19.56
C ASP A 274 -26.42 14.29 21.04
N PRO A 275 -27.70 14.48 21.36
CA PRO A 275 -28.17 14.43 22.76
C PRO A 275 -28.14 13.02 23.36
N ASP A 276 -28.08 11.98 22.51
CA ASP A 276 -28.10 10.58 22.95
C ASP A 276 -26.69 10.03 23.22
N LEU A 277 -25.64 10.80 22.90
CA LEU A 277 -24.25 10.41 23.08
C LEU A 277 -23.53 11.35 24.03
N LEU A 278 -22.97 10.82 25.10
CA LEU A 278 -22.08 11.57 25.98
C LEU A 278 -20.76 11.89 25.25
N PRO A 279 -20.08 12.99 25.62
CA PRO A 279 -18.73 13.24 25.15
C PRO A 279 -17.82 12.05 25.41
N VAL A 280 -17.02 11.70 24.44
CA VAL A 280 -16.01 10.64 24.58
C VAL A 280 -14.80 11.22 25.29
N ILE A 281 -14.49 10.67 26.46
CA ILE A 281 -13.34 11.07 27.27
C ILE A 281 -12.25 10.00 27.15
N ILE A 282 -11.09 10.40 26.65
CA ILE A 282 -9.92 9.53 26.51
C ILE A 282 -9.01 9.71 27.71
N SER A 283 -8.90 8.66 28.53
CA SER A 283 -8.04 8.65 29.71
C SER A 283 -6.55 8.48 29.37
N ASP A 284 -5.68 8.83 30.32
CA ASP A 284 -4.25 8.57 30.18
C ASP A 284 -3.93 7.07 30.05
N ALA A 285 -4.69 6.23 30.76
CA ALA A 285 -4.54 4.77 30.66
C ALA A 285 -4.84 4.26 29.25
N GLN A 286 -5.89 4.76 28.58
CA GLN A 286 -6.20 4.41 27.20
C GLN A 286 -5.10 4.86 26.24
N MET A 287 -4.55 6.07 26.43
CA MET A 287 -3.44 6.56 25.61
C MET A 287 -2.17 5.73 25.80
N GLN A 288 -1.84 5.38 27.04
CA GLN A 288 -0.66 4.54 27.33
C GLN A 288 -0.83 3.14 26.74
N LYS A 289 -2.02 2.54 26.89
CA LYS A 289 -2.35 1.25 26.28
C LYS A 289 -2.17 1.32 24.75
N ALA A 290 -2.77 2.32 24.10
CA ALA A 290 -2.67 2.48 22.66
C ALA A 290 -1.21 2.64 22.20
N LYS A 291 -0.41 3.43 22.90
CA LYS A 291 1.04 3.57 22.61
C LYS A 291 1.81 2.27 22.77
N ALA A 292 1.51 1.49 23.81
CA ALA A 292 2.16 0.19 24.05
C ALA A 292 1.79 -0.88 23.01
N GLU A 293 0.60 -0.77 22.44
CA GLU A 293 0.09 -1.68 21.41
C GLU A 293 0.40 -1.23 19.97
N MET A 294 1.05 -0.06 19.80
CA MET A 294 1.47 0.40 18.47
C MET A 294 2.51 -0.56 17.88
N PRO A 295 2.32 -1.04 16.66
CA PRO A 295 3.40 -1.72 15.96
C PRO A 295 4.52 -0.74 15.61
N GLU A 296 5.74 -1.25 15.41
CA GLU A 296 6.78 -0.48 14.74
C GLU A 296 6.26 -0.01 13.36
N LEU A 297 6.35 1.28 13.07
CA LEU A 297 5.80 1.84 11.85
C LEU A 297 6.71 1.56 10.63
N PRO A 298 6.18 1.57 9.39
CA PRO A 298 6.93 1.23 8.18
C PRO A 298 8.22 2.03 8.01
N LYS A 299 8.20 3.33 8.31
CA LYS A 299 9.36 4.21 8.19
C LYS A 299 10.49 3.84 9.18
N GLU A 300 10.12 3.58 10.43
CA GLU A 300 11.05 3.18 11.49
C GLU A 300 11.64 1.80 11.20
N MET A 301 10.79 0.87 10.78
CA MET A 301 11.19 -0.48 10.40
C MET A 301 12.11 -0.46 9.16
N ALA A 302 11.85 0.36 8.16
CA ALA A 302 12.72 0.52 7.00
C ALA A 302 14.10 1.04 7.41
N ALA A 303 14.17 2.05 8.28
CA ALA A 303 15.43 2.56 8.81
C ALA A 303 16.19 1.48 9.59
N ARG A 304 15.49 0.68 10.40
CA ARG A 304 16.08 -0.46 11.11
C ARG A 304 16.57 -1.54 10.15
N PHE A 305 15.84 -1.84 9.08
CA PHE A 305 16.30 -2.82 8.08
C PHE A 305 17.58 -2.37 7.37
N VAL A 306 17.71 -1.08 7.08
CA VAL A 306 18.97 -0.52 6.54
C VAL A 306 20.11 -0.73 7.54
N ALA A 307 19.90 -0.40 8.82
CA ALA A 307 20.92 -0.49 9.87
C ALA A 307 21.32 -1.95 10.18
N ASP A 308 20.34 -2.83 10.37
CA ASP A 308 20.56 -4.18 10.89
C ASP A 308 20.92 -5.19 9.79
N TYR A 309 20.39 -5.01 8.58
CA TYR A 309 20.55 -5.99 7.48
C TYR A 309 21.36 -5.47 6.30
N GLY A 310 21.79 -4.20 6.32
CA GLY A 310 22.63 -3.61 5.27
C GLY A 310 21.93 -3.51 3.90
N VAL A 311 20.60 -3.45 3.86
CA VAL A 311 19.83 -3.26 2.64
C VAL A 311 19.84 -1.78 2.22
N SER A 312 19.56 -1.48 0.95
CA SER A 312 19.41 -0.10 0.51
C SER A 312 18.11 0.51 1.06
N GLU A 313 18.03 1.86 1.15
CA GLU A 313 16.80 2.55 1.53
C GLU A 313 15.64 2.21 0.59
N TYR A 314 15.93 2.06 -0.70
CA TYR A 314 14.95 1.64 -1.70
C TYR A 314 14.40 0.24 -1.40
N ASP A 315 15.30 -0.75 -1.19
CA ASP A 315 14.89 -2.12 -0.85
C ASP A 315 14.12 -2.17 0.48
N ALA A 316 14.57 -1.42 1.49
CA ALA A 316 13.90 -1.36 2.78
C ALA A 316 12.47 -0.84 2.67
N ARG A 317 12.21 0.18 1.83
CA ARG A 317 10.84 0.68 1.56
C ARG A 317 9.98 -0.39 0.88
N LEU A 318 10.51 -1.12 -0.09
CA LEU A 318 9.78 -2.23 -0.72
C LEU A 318 9.44 -3.33 0.28
N LEU A 319 10.42 -3.72 1.11
CA LEU A 319 10.27 -4.77 2.12
C LEU A 319 9.28 -4.39 3.24
N THR A 320 9.06 -3.11 3.46
CA THR A 320 8.11 -2.58 4.45
C THR A 320 6.82 -2.05 3.83
N ALA A 321 6.50 -2.44 2.60
CA ALA A 321 5.25 -2.05 1.95
C ALA A 321 4.00 -2.68 2.62
N SER A 322 4.16 -3.85 3.24
CA SER A 322 3.14 -4.49 4.08
C SER A 322 3.76 -5.22 5.26
N ARG A 323 2.97 -5.43 6.32
CA ARG A 323 3.43 -6.20 7.50
C ARG A 323 3.84 -7.63 7.15
N ALA A 324 3.12 -8.26 6.24
CA ALA A 324 3.43 -9.61 5.78
C ALA A 324 4.80 -9.67 5.08
N GLN A 325 5.08 -8.71 4.19
CA GLN A 325 6.39 -8.63 3.53
C GLN A 325 7.52 -8.37 4.52
N ALA A 326 7.32 -7.44 5.45
CA ALA A 326 8.32 -7.11 6.46
C ALA A 326 8.63 -8.30 7.39
N ALA A 327 7.59 -8.98 7.86
CA ALA A 327 7.74 -10.18 8.71
C ALA A 327 8.46 -11.32 7.96
N TYR A 328 8.06 -11.58 6.72
CA TYR A 328 8.69 -12.58 5.87
C TYR A 328 10.17 -12.29 5.65
N PHE A 329 10.50 -11.04 5.29
CA PHE A 329 11.89 -10.63 5.10
C PHE A 329 12.71 -10.81 6.38
N GLU A 330 12.20 -10.30 7.49
CA GLU A 330 12.94 -10.34 8.77
C GLU A 330 13.19 -11.77 9.24
N GLU A 331 12.19 -12.65 9.10
CA GLU A 331 12.33 -14.08 9.39
C GLU A 331 13.40 -14.74 8.52
N ALA A 332 13.33 -14.53 7.19
CA ALA A 332 14.26 -15.10 6.24
C ALA A 332 15.69 -14.56 6.43
N ALA A 333 15.84 -13.25 6.67
CA ALA A 333 17.13 -12.61 6.89
C ALA A 333 17.78 -13.07 8.18
N LYS A 334 17.02 -13.22 9.27
CA LYS A 334 17.52 -13.78 10.55
C LYS A 334 17.95 -15.24 10.40
N ALA A 335 17.14 -16.04 9.73
CA ALA A 335 17.42 -17.47 9.55
C ALA A 335 18.63 -17.72 8.63
N SER A 336 18.83 -16.93 7.60
CA SER A 336 19.97 -17.06 6.67
C SER A 336 21.24 -16.38 7.17
N GLY A 337 21.15 -15.40 8.07
CA GLY A 337 22.24 -14.49 8.43
C GLY A 337 22.69 -13.57 7.29
N GLN A 338 21.89 -13.43 6.24
CA GLN A 338 22.24 -12.78 4.95
C GLN A 338 21.19 -11.74 4.55
N GLY A 339 21.21 -10.54 5.16
CA GLY A 339 20.18 -9.53 4.95
C GLY A 339 20.04 -9.08 3.49
N LYS A 340 21.10 -8.52 2.90
CA LYS A 340 21.08 -8.02 1.52
C LYS A 340 20.81 -9.09 0.46
N PRO A 341 21.42 -10.29 0.48
CA PRO A 341 21.06 -11.37 -0.43
C PRO A 341 19.60 -11.80 -0.31
N THR A 342 19.05 -11.89 0.91
CA THR A 342 17.64 -12.22 1.13
C THR A 342 16.72 -11.17 0.53
N ALA A 343 17.00 -9.88 0.73
CA ALA A 343 16.27 -8.78 0.11
C ALA A 343 16.27 -8.86 -1.42
N ASN A 344 17.43 -9.13 -2.02
CA ASN A 344 17.56 -9.27 -3.47
C ASN A 344 16.69 -10.41 -4.02
N TRP A 345 16.66 -11.56 -3.34
CA TRP A 345 15.85 -12.70 -3.74
C TRP A 345 14.34 -12.43 -3.57
N MET A 346 13.98 -11.77 -2.48
CA MET A 346 12.59 -11.43 -2.20
C MET A 346 12.05 -10.40 -3.20
N ASN A 347 12.78 -9.30 -3.39
CA ASN A 347 12.37 -8.22 -4.31
C ASN A 347 12.55 -8.58 -5.79
N GLY A 348 13.39 -9.57 -6.09
CA GLY A 348 13.65 -10.06 -7.45
C GLY A 348 12.84 -11.30 -7.80
N GLU A 349 13.45 -12.48 -7.66
CA GLU A 349 12.89 -13.74 -8.17
C GLU A 349 11.55 -14.12 -7.53
N LEU A 350 11.41 -13.93 -6.19
CA LEU A 350 10.16 -14.26 -5.50
C LEU A 350 9.02 -13.33 -5.95
N ALA A 351 9.25 -12.01 -5.93
CA ALA A 351 8.24 -11.04 -6.35
C ALA A 351 7.84 -11.22 -7.83
N ALA A 352 8.82 -11.45 -8.71
CA ALA A 352 8.55 -11.70 -10.12
C ALA A 352 7.70 -12.96 -10.35
N THR A 353 7.97 -14.03 -9.58
CA THR A 353 7.22 -15.29 -9.70
C THR A 353 5.81 -15.15 -9.16
N LEU A 354 5.64 -14.51 -7.99
CA LEU A 354 4.32 -14.20 -7.42
C LEU A 354 3.45 -13.41 -8.40
N ASN A 355 4.01 -12.33 -8.98
CA ASN A 355 3.31 -11.51 -9.96
C ASN A 355 2.91 -12.31 -11.21
N LYS A 356 3.78 -13.17 -11.71
CA LYS A 356 3.52 -14.02 -12.88
C LYS A 356 2.39 -15.01 -12.62
N GLU A 357 2.38 -15.62 -11.45
CA GLU A 357 1.37 -16.61 -11.05
C GLU A 357 0.09 -15.96 -10.48
N GLY A 358 0.07 -14.63 -10.28
CA GLY A 358 -1.07 -13.91 -9.70
C GLY A 358 -1.33 -14.31 -8.25
N MET A 359 -0.28 -14.62 -7.49
CA MET A 359 -0.36 -15.13 -6.11
C MET A 359 0.07 -14.07 -5.10
N GLU A 360 -0.57 -14.08 -3.95
CA GLU A 360 -0.13 -13.31 -2.80
C GLU A 360 1.03 -14.00 -2.06
N LEU A 361 1.84 -13.21 -1.33
CA LEU A 361 2.99 -13.75 -0.59
C LEU A 361 2.58 -14.81 0.44
N ALA A 362 1.41 -14.67 1.05
CA ALA A 362 0.88 -15.62 2.03
C ALA A 362 0.61 -17.03 1.45
N ASP A 363 0.32 -17.10 0.15
CA ASP A 363 0.02 -18.35 -0.56
C ASP A 363 1.27 -18.95 -1.24
N SER A 364 2.43 -18.29 -1.08
CA SER A 364 3.69 -18.71 -1.69
C SER A 364 4.13 -20.10 -1.21
N PRO A 365 4.49 -21.02 -2.11
CA PRO A 365 5.13 -22.28 -1.72
C PRO A 365 6.56 -22.09 -1.18
N ILE A 366 7.16 -20.90 -1.42
CA ILE A 366 8.45 -20.53 -0.85
C ILE A 366 8.21 -19.75 0.44
N THR A 367 8.22 -20.43 1.56
CA THR A 367 8.12 -19.80 2.89
C THR A 367 9.42 -19.08 3.27
N ALA A 368 9.39 -18.19 4.26
CA ALA A 368 10.58 -17.49 4.73
C ALA A 368 11.74 -18.43 5.12
N PRO A 369 11.52 -19.53 5.86
CA PRO A 369 12.58 -20.51 6.14
C PRO A 369 13.14 -21.19 4.88
N ARG A 370 12.29 -21.47 3.87
CA ARG A 370 12.72 -22.06 2.61
C ARG A 370 13.59 -21.10 1.79
N LEU A 371 13.20 -19.82 1.73
CA LEU A 371 14.03 -18.79 1.11
C LEU A 371 15.37 -18.64 1.85
N ALA A 372 15.36 -18.63 3.18
CA ALA A 372 16.57 -18.56 3.99
C ALA A 372 17.51 -19.74 3.72
N ALA A 373 16.97 -20.96 3.60
CA ALA A 373 17.74 -22.16 3.27
C ALA A 373 18.40 -22.06 1.88
N LEU A 374 17.69 -21.53 0.87
CA LEU A 374 18.24 -21.25 -0.46
C LEU A 374 19.39 -20.24 -0.39
N VAL A 375 19.15 -19.10 0.28
CA VAL A 375 20.15 -18.03 0.45
C VAL A 375 21.38 -18.55 1.21
N GLY A 376 21.19 -19.38 2.23
CA GLY A 376 22.26 -20.05 2.96
C GLY A 376 23.14 -20.90 2.03
N LYS A 377 22.54 -21.65 1.08
CA LYS A 377 23.28 -22.45 0.09
C LYS A 377 24.03 -21.63 -0.96
N ILE A 378 23.63 -20.42 -1.17
CA ILE A 378 24.38 -19.46 -2.00
C ILE A 378 25.56 -18.90 -1.19
N ALA A 379 25.33 -18.54 0.05
CA ALA A 379 26.34 -17.95 0.92
C ALA A 379 27.48 -18.93 1.25
N ASP A 380 27.18 -20.23 1.44
CA ASP A 380 28.15 -21.28 1.70
C ASP A 380 28.87 -21.78 0.42
N GLY A 381 28.52 -21.25 -0.76
CA GLY A 381 29.12 -21.61 -2.03
C GLY A 381 28.63 -22.93 -2.63
N THR A 382 27.64 -23.60 -2.03
CA THR A 382 27.03 -24.82 -2.58
C THR A 382 26.33 -24.56 -3.93
N LEU A 383 25.68 -23.38 -4.06
CA LEU A 383 24.97 -22.95 -5.25
C LEU A 383 25.58 -21.68 -5.83
N SER A 384 25.90 -21.70 -7.13
CA SER A 384 26.14 -20.46 -7.88
C SER A 384 24.81 -19.73 -8.13
N SER A 385 24.84 -18.43 -8.45
CA SER A 385 23.63 -17.64 -8.76
C SER A 385 22.76 -18.29 -9.84
N LYS A 386 23.36 -18.92 -10.85
CA LYS A 386 22.64 -19.62 -11.91
C LYS A 386 21.98 -20.92 -11.43
N LEU A 387 22.68 -21.67 -10.57
CA LEU A 387 22.12 -22.90 -9.98
C LEU A 387 21.05 -22.59 -8.95
N ALA A 388 21.20 -21.49 -8.22
CA ALA A 388 20.21 -21.02 -7.27
C ALA A 388 18.87 -20.67 -7.91
N LYS A 389 18.86 -20.05 -9.11
CA LYS A 389 17.62 -19.83 -9.87
C LYS A 389 16.92 -21.13 -10.24
N LYS A 390 17.67 -22.13 -10.69
CA LYS A 390 17.12 -23.47 -10.99
C LYS A 390 16.61 -24.16 -9.72
N ALA A 391 17.33 -24.01 -8.61
CA ALA A 391 16.88 -24.54 -7.32
C ALA A 391 15.60 -23.87 -6.87
N PHE A 392 15.47 -22.56 -7.03
CA PHE A 392 14.25 -21.81 -6.72
C PHE A 392 13.05 -22.30 -7.57
N GLU A 393 13.23 -22.47 -8.88
CA GLU A 393 12.19 -23.00 -9.78
C GLU A 393 11.75 -24.43 -9.35
N ALA A 394 12.72 -25.29 -8.99
CA ALA A 394 12.42 -26.63 -8.51
C ALA A 394 11.73 -26.61 -7.12
N MET A 395 12.16 -25.73 -6.20
CA MET A 395 11.50 -25.54 -4.92
C MET A 395 10.05 -25.02 -5.06
N TRP A 396 9.80 -24.21 -6.08
CA TRP A 396 8.45 -23.74 -6.39
C TRP A 396 7.54 -24.88 -6.83
N ALA A 397 8.06 -25.76 -7.69
CA ALA A 397 7.32 -26.91 -8.20
C ALA A 397 7.18 -28.06 -7.18
N GLU A 398 8.07 -28.13 -6.19
CA GLU A 398 8.14 -29.19 -5.18
C GLU A 398 8.06 -28.58 -3.76
N PRO A 399 6.88 -28.15 -3.31
CA PRO A 399 6.74 -27.40 -2.06
C PRO A 399 7.15 -28.17 -0.80
N GLU A 400 7.06 -29.51 -0.82
CA GLU A 400 7.38 -30.37 0.32
C GLU A 400 8.88 -30.74 0.39
N ALA A 401 9.63 -30.58 -0.72
CA ALA A 401 11.03 -30.96 -0.76
C ALA A 401 11.92 -29.92 -0.09
N THR A 402 12.89 -30.37 0.66
CA THR A 402 13.93 -29.53 1.26
C THR A 402 14.94 -29.07 0.19
N ILE A 403 15.66 -27.99 0.44
CA ILE A 403 16.71 -27.51 -0.49
C ILE A 403 17.79 -28.56 -0.73
N ALA A 404 18.12 -29.38 0.26
CA ALA A 404 19.12 -30.45 0.13
C ALA A 404 18.65 -31.53 -0.86
N GLU A 405 17.40 -31.98 -0.72
CA GLU A 405 16.78 -32.96 -1.63
C GLU A 405 16.67 -32.39 -3.06
N ILE A 406 16.31 -31.11 -3.22
CA ILE A 406 16.28 -30.43 -4.52
C ILE A 406 17.68 -30.41 -5.15
N ILE A 407 18.72 -30.04 -4.39
CA ILE A 407 20.11 -30.00 -4.90
C ILE A 407 20.55 -31.38 -5.33
N GLU A 408 20.29 -32.42 -4.55
CA GLU A 408 20.65 -33.80 -4.86
C GLU A 408 19.90 -34.31 -6.10
N LYS A 409 18.57 -34.24 -6.08
CA LYS A 409 17.67 -34.75 -7.13
C LYS A 409 17.95 -34.11 -8.50
N HIS A 410 18.20 -32.81 -8.54
CA HIS A 410 18.45 -32.08 -9.77
C HIS A 410 19.94 -31.89 -10.09
N GLY A 411 20.84 -32.44 -9.27
CA GLY A 411 22.30 -32.40 -9.48
C GLY A 411 22.85 -30.97 -9.57
N LEU A 412 22.33 -30.07 -8.69
CA LEU A 412 22.62 -28.63 -8.73
C LEU A 412 23.88 -28.25 -7.94
N GLN A 413 24.57 -29.20 -7.32
CA GLN A 413 25.76 -28.91 -6.54
C GLN A 413 26.87 -28.31 -7.40
N GLN A 414 27.50 -27.24 -6.88
CA GLN A 414 28.65 -26.62 -7.52
C GLN A 414 29.86 -27.60 -7.47
N MET A 415 30.62 -27.61 -8.54
CA MET A 415 31.86 -28.42 -8.55
C MET A 415 32.91 -27.79 -7.63
N THR A 416 33.27 -28.51 -6.58
CA THR A 416 34.33 -28.11 -5.64
C THR A 416 35.66 -28.83 -5.88
N ASP A 417 35.66 -29.85 -6.78
CA ASP A 417 36.86 -30.60 -7.15
C ASP A 417 37.73 -29.72 -8.06
N THR A 418 38.79 -29.18 -7.44
CA THR A 418 39.79 -28.30 -8.08
C THR A 418 40.42 -29.00 -9.29
N GLY A 419 40.71 -30.31 -9.18
CA GLY A 419 41.34 -31.07 -10.23
C GLY A 419 40.43 -31.24 -11.50
N ALA A 420 39.15 -31.48 -11.26
CA ALA A 420 38.18 -31.57 -12.35
C ALA A 420 37.96 -30.21 -13.04
N VAL A 421 37.90 -29.11 -12.26
CA VAL A 421 37.81 -27.74 -12.80
C VAL A 421 39.08 -27.38 -13.58
N GLU A 422 40.25 -27.74 -13.06
CA GLU A 422 41.55 -27.52 -13.72
C GLU A 422 41.68 -28.22 -15.01
N ALA A 423 41.27 -29.49 -15.11
CA ALA A 423 41.21 -30.24 -16.34
C ALA A 423 40.31 -29.61 -17.43
N MET A 424 39.13 -29.08 -17.00
CA MET A 424 38.22 -28.35 -17.90
C MET A 424 38.83 -27.03 -18.39
N VAL A 425 39.56 -26.32 -17.51
CA VAL A 425 40.25 -25.10 -17.90
C VAL A 425 41.32 -25.41 -18.94
N ASP A 426 42.13 -26.48 -18.76
CA ASP A 426 43.16 -26.90 -19.70
C ASP A 426 42.57 -27.27 -21.05
N GLU A 427 41.47 -28.02 -21.07
CA GLU A 427 40.77 -28.39 -22.32
C GLU A 427 40.24 -27.15 -23.07
N VAL A 428 39.62 -26.20 -22.32
CA VAL A 428 39.10 -24.97 -22.91
C VAL A 428 40.22 -24.07 -23.42
N LEU A 429 41.33 -23.94 -22.69
CA LEU A 429 42.49 -23.18 -23.15
C LEU A 429 43.11 -23.78 -24.43
N ALA A 430 43.23 -25.10 -24.49
CA ALA A 430 43.75 -25.81 -25.68
C ALA A 430 42.86 -25.58 -26.92
N ASN A 431 41.54 -25.56 -26.70
CA ASN A 431 40.58 -25.40 -27.80
C ASN A 431 40.29 -23.93 -28.20
N ASN A 432 40.82 -22.93 -27.47
CA ASN A 432 40.55 -21.50 -27.68
C ASN A 432 41.84 -20.67 -27.82
N ALA A 433 42.81 -21.17 -28.59
CA ALA A 433 44.15 -20.54 -28.77
C ALA A 433 44.05 -19.05 -29.15
N LYS A 434 43.10 -18.66 -29.97
CA LYS A 434 42.89 -17.26 -30.39
C LYS A 434 42.47 -16.34 -29.23
N ALA A 435 41.59 -16.80 -28.32
CA ALA A 435 41.17 -16.02 -27.14
C ALA A 435 42.32 -15.95 -26.13
N VAL A 436 43.12 -17.01 -25.99
CA VAL A 436 44.31 -17.02 -25.13
C VAL A 436 45.34 -16.02 -25.63
N GLU A 437 45.59 -15.92 -26.93
CA GLU A 437 46.52 -14.95 -27.52
C GLU A 437 46.04 -13.51 -27.33
N GLN A 438 44.73 -13.27 -27.48
CA GLN A 438 44.12 -11.97 -27.22
C GLN A 438 44.24 -11.56 -25.74
N PHE A 439 44.10 -12.50 -24.83
CA PHE A 439 44.31 -12.20 -23.40
C PHE A 439 45.76 -11.88 -23.11
N LYS A 440 46.69 -12.66 -23.64
CA LYS A 440 48.15 -12.41 -23.49
C LYS A 440 48.59 -11.06 -24.11
N SER A 441 47.88 -10.59 -25.12
CA SER A 441 48.10 -9.26 -25.70
C SER A 441 47.46 -8.09 -24.93
N GLY A 442 46.86 -8.34 -23.74
CA GLY A 442 46.31 -7.32 -22.84
C GLY A 442 44.81 -7.07 -22.96
N ASN A 443 44.09 -7.89 -23.74
CA ASN A 443 42.63 -7.74 -23.87
C ASN A 443 41.89 -8.49 -22.72
N GLU A 444 41.55 -7.79 -21.67
CA GLU A 444 40.83 -8.37 -20.53
C GLU A 444 39.43 -8.96 -20.86
N LYS A 445 38.80 -8.48 -21.96
CA LYS A 445 37.51 -9.03 -22.39
C LYS A 445 37.62 -10.50 -22.89
N ALA A 446 38.80 -10.89 -23.36
CA ALA A 446 39.06 -12.25 -23.77
C ALA A 446 39.03 -13.24 -22.60
N LEU A 447 39.42 -12.80 -21.37
CA LEU A 447 39.32 -13.60 -20.14
C LEU A 447 37.86 -14.01 -19.88
N ASN A 448 36.94 -13.06 -19.99
CA ASN A 448 35.51 -13.31 -19.73
C ASN A 448 34.94 -14.32 -20.78
N ALA A 449 35.43 -14.27 -22.02
CA ALA A 449 35.03 -15.24 -23.07
C ALA A 449 35.52 -16.66 -22.73
N ILE A 450 36.75 -16.79 -22.24
CA ILE A 450 37.33 -18.08 -21.82
C ILE A 450 36.58 -18.62 -20.60
N VAL A 451 36.34 -17.79 -19.57
CA VAL A 451 35.53 -18.14 -18.41
C VAL A 451 34.14 -18.62 -18.86
N GLY A 452 33.48 -17.91 -19.80
CA GLY A 452 32.20 -18.31 -20.36
C GLY A 452 32.21 -19.71 -21.01
N GLN A 453 33.30 -20.10 -21.68
CA GLN A 453 33.46 -21.43 -22.27
C GLN A 453 33.62 -22.53 -21.21
N VAL A 454 34.39 -22.27 -20.15
CA VAL A 454 34.54 -23.21 -19.01
C VAL A 454 33.19 -23.35 -18.27
N MET A 455 32.47 -22.25 -18.08
CA MET A 455 31.13 -22.28 -17.49
C MET A 455 30.14 -23.08 -18.36
N LYS A 456 30.27 -23.01 -19.67
CA LYS A 456 29.44 -23.80 -20.58
C LYS A 456 29.82 -25.29 -20.51
N ALA A 457 31.10 -25.63 -20.51
CA ALA A 457 31.60 -27.01 -20.39
C ALA A 457 31.17 -27.66 -19.07
N SER A 458 31.27 -26.93 -17.95
CA SER A 458 30.81 -27.37 -16.63
C SER A 458 29.30 -27.37 -16.45
N LYS A 459 28.50 -26.99 -17.47
CA LYS A 459 27.04 -26.79 -17.40
C LYS A 459 26.64 -25.78 -16.28
N GLY A 460 27.52 -24.80 -15.97
CA GLY A 460 27.31 -23.81 -14.95
C GLY A 460 27.63 -24.28 -13.51
N LYS A 461 28.27 -25.44 -13.35
CA LYS A 461 28.62 -26.03 -12.06
C LYS A 461 29.97 -25.55 -11.51
N ALA A 462 30.89 -25.08 -12.35
CA ALA A 462 32.18 -24.52 -11.88
C ALA A 462 31.96 -23.15 -11.18
N ASN A 463 32.87 -22.83 -10.24
CA ASN A 463 32.87 -21.51 -9.63
C ASN A 463 33.57 -20.50 -10.56
N PRO A 464 32.86 -19.43 -11.03
CA PRO A 464 33.45 -18.48 -11.97
C PRO A 464 34.71 -17.77 -11.43
N ALA A 465 34.75 -17.46 -10.14
CA ALA A 465 35.91 -16.82 -9.50
C ALA A 465 37.13 -17.77 -9.50
N GLN A 466 36.92 -19.03 -9.10
CA GLN A 466 37.97 -20.06 -9.12
C GLN A 466 38.46 -20.32 -10.55
N VAL A 467 37.55 -20.39 -11.53
CA VAL A 467 37.91 -20.55 -12.96
C VAL A 467 38.75 -19.36 -13.42
N GLN A 468 38.38 -18.13 -13.05
CA GLN A 468 39.12 -16.94 -13.44
C GLN A 468 40.52 -16.91 -12.83
N GLU A 469 40.69 -17.30 -11.56
CA GLU A 469 42.00 -17.41 -10.88
C GLU A 469 42.87 -18.49 -11.54
N LEU A 470 42.30 -19.66 -11.82
CA LEU A 470 43.03 -20.75 -12.53
C LEU A 470 43.51 -20.34 -13.91
N ILE A 471 42.62 -19.66 -14.69
CA ILE A 471 42.99 -19.18 -16.05
C ILE A 471 44.13 -18.15 -15.94
N LYS A 472 44.04 -17.20 -15.00
CA LYS A 472 45.10 -16.20 -14.77
C LYS A 472 46.43 -16.85 -14.36
N ALA A 473 46.37 -17.81 -13.44
CA ALA A 473 47.56 -18.53 -12.98
C ALA A 473 48.22 -19.35 -14.10
N LYS A 474 47.42 -19.93 -15.01
CA LYS A 474 47.97 -20.76 -16.14
C LYS A 474 48.46 -19.91 -17.31
N LEU A 475 48.00 -18.67 -17.47
CA LEU A 475 48.36 -17.79 -18.60
C LEU A 475 49.33 -16.66 -18.19
N ALA A 476 49.61 -16.53 -16.90
CA ALA A 476 50.70 -15.67 -16.39
C ALA A 476 52.07 -16.28 -16.72
#